data_6ed0e3a62f36e9c1c146f460eaa5d6cd
#
_entry.id   6ed0e3a62f36e9c1c146f460eaa5d6cd
#
_cell.length_a   1.000
_cell.length_b   1.000
_cell.length_c   1.000
_cell.angle_alpha   90.00
_cell.angle_beta   90.00
_cell.angle_gamma   90.00
#
_symmetry.space_group_name_H-M   'P 1'
#
loop_
_entity.id
_entity.type
_entity.pdbx_description
1 polymer ?
#
loop_
_entity_poly.entity_id
_entity_poly.type
_entity_poly.pdbx_seq_one_letter_code
_entity_poly.pdbx_strand_id
1 'polypeptide(L)'
;MFTLSTPDEGRSYHHRDLPQALARSALEILSEAGAAGLSLRAAARRANVSAMAPYRHFADKEALLAAVAEYGFRQLTARITAAVAGAADPRAGLAALGVAYVLFARDEPSLFKLMFGPAIETKSAHPGLDKAGWSCFNALRQAVEAAGFSDQPADLDDVSLACWSLVHGLSALIVDGSLADKDSGPAEALATRLTRLLTDALAALGETRSRRVHMKRDGALP
;
A
#
# COMPACT_ATOMS: atom_id res chain seq x y z
N MET A 1 -37.69 -31.60 7.62
CA MET A 1 -38.55 -30.42 7.71
C MET A 1 -37.64 -29.27 8.13
N PHE A 2 -37.04 -28.56 7.17
CA PHE A 2 -36.12 -27.47 7.43
C PHE A 2 -36.90 -26.16 7.40
N THR A 3 -36.98 -25.46 8.51
CA THR A 3 -37.54 -24.11 8.60
C THR A 3 -36.50 -23.10 8.20
N LEU A 4 -36.75 -22.39 7.11
CA LEU A 4 -36.03 -21.20 6.71
C LEU A 4 -36.35 -20.06 7.65
N SER A 5 -35.38 -19.62 8.46
CA SER A 5 -35.47 -18.39 9.24
C SER A 5 -35.31 -17.21 8.32
N THR A 6 -36.27 -16.31 8.31
CA THR A 6 -36.28 -15.02 7.67
C THR A 6 -35.15 -14.14 8.21
N PRO A 7 -34.51 -13.27 7.37
CA PRO A 7 -33.52 -12.32 7.86
C PRO A 7 -34.18 -11.30 8.79
N ASP A 8 -33.60 -11.14 9.96
CA ASP A 8 -33.99 -10.18 10.98
C ASP A 8 -33.78 -8.74 10.47
N GLU A 9 -34.87 -8.06 10.15
CA GLU A 9 -34.93 -6.63 9.86
C GLU A 9 -34.87 -5.85 11.18
N GLY A 10 -33.68 -5.70 11.76
CA GLY A 10 -33.54 -5.01 13.04
C GLY A 10 -32.11 -4.86 13.52
N ARG A 11 -31.14 -4.69 12.62
CA ARG A 11 -29.78 -4.42 13.08
C ARG A 11 -29.67 -2.98 13.59
N SER A 12 -29.88 -2.83 14.89
CA SER A 12 -29.45 -1.66 15.65
C SER A 12 -28.04 -1.24 15.22
N TYR A 13 -27.95 -0.08 14.56
CA TYR A 13 -26.72 0.53 14.10
C TYR A 13 -25.88 0.85 15.34
N HIS A 14 -24.90 0.00 15.65
CA HIS A 14 -23.99 0.20 16.77
C HIS A 14 -23.18 1.47 16.52
N HIS A 15 -23.41 2.51 17.32
CA HIS A 15 -22.69 3.80 17.28
C HIS A 15 -21.16 3.68 17.35
N ARG A 16 -20.60 2.50 17.64
CA ARG A 16 -19.16 2.23 17.67
C ARG A 16 -18.54 2.06 16.28
N ASP A 17 -19.33 1.78 15.24
CA ASP A 17 -18.82 1.53 13.89
C ASP A 17 -19.05 2.69 12.92
N LEU A 18 -19.60 3.81 13.39
CA LEU A 18 -19.94 4.94 12.53
C LEU A 18 -18.73 5.52 11.78
N PRO A 19 -17.56 5.72 12.41
CA PRO A 19 -16.37 6.18 11.66
C PRO A 19 -15.98 5.21 10.53
N GLN A 20 -16.05 3.90 10.77
CA GLN A 20 -15.74 2.89 9.76
C GLN A 20 -16.79 2.84 8.65
N ALA A 21 -18.07 2.97 8.99
CA ALA A 21 -19.14 3.04 8.00
C ALA A 21 -19.01 4.28 7.11
N LEU A 22 -18.67 5.44 7.70
CA LEU A 22 -18.40 6.66 6.95
C LEU A 22 -17.16 6.54 6.05
N ALA A 23 -16.08 5.94 6.55
CA ALA A 23 -14.88 5.69 5.75
C ALA A 23 -15.16 4.73 4.58
N ARG A 24 -15.96 3.68 4.80
CA ARG A 24 -16.39 2.77 3.72
C ARG A 24 -17.23 3.49 2.68
N SER A 25 -18.23 4.26 3.10
CA SER A 25 -19.04 5.07 2.19
C SER A 25 -18.21 6.11 1.43
N ALA A 26 -17.20 6.68 2.08
CA ALA A 26 -16.26 7.60 1.45
C ALA A 26 -15.39 6.89 0.40
N LEU A 27 -14.94 5.65 0.66
CA LEU A 27 -14.20 4.82 -0.30
C LEU A 27 -15.04 4.51 -1.54
N GLU A 28 -16.32 4.16 -1.37
CA GLU A 28 -17.23 3.93 -2.48
C GLU A 28 -17.42 5.20 -3.34
N ILE A 29 -17.65 6.36 -2.70
CA ILE A 29 -17.76 7.64 -3.41
C ILE A 29 -16.44 7.98 -4.12
N LEU A 30 -15.30 7.72 -3.48
CA LEU A 30 -13.98 7.93 -4.07
C LEU A 30 -13.78 7.11 -5.34
N SER A 31 -14.22 5.84 -5.35
CA SER A 31 -14.11 4.97 -6.52
C SER A 31 -15.03 5.40 -7.66
N GLU A 32 -16.23 5.92 -7.35
CA GLU A 32 -17.23 6.32 -8.35
C GLU A 32 -16.99 7.74 -8.91
N ALA A 33 -16.61 8.69 -8.05
CA ALA A 33 -16.58 10.12 -8.38
C ALA A 33 -15.26 10.82 -8.01
N GLY A 34 -14.26 10.08 -7.57
CA GLY A 34 -12.96 10.60 -7.14
C GLY A 34 -13.06 11.49 -5.88
N ALA A 35 -11.93 12.07 -5.49
CA ALA A 35 -11.85 12.95 -4.30
C ALA A 35 -12.72 14.22 -4.44
N ALA A 36 -12.99 14.69 -5.66
CA ALA A 36 -13.84 15.85 -5.91
C ALA A 36 -15.31 15.59 -5.52
N GLY A 37 -15.82 14.38 -5.75
CA GLY A 37 -17.19 13.98 -5.39
C GLY A 37 -17.42 13.74 -3.91
N LEU A 38 -16.34 13.60 -3.11
CA LEU A 38 -16.42 13.30 -1.70
C LEU A 38 -16.72 14.53 -0.86
N SER A 39 -17.69 14.41 0.06
CA SER A 39 -17.96 15.36 1.14
C SER A 39 -18.49 14.61 2.36
N LEU A 40 -18.37 15.20 3.56
CA LEU A 40 -18.94 14.63 4.79
C LEU A 40 -20.45 14.36 4.65
N ARG A 41 -21.19 15.27 3.99
CA ARG A 41 -22.62 15.10 3.74
C ARG A 41 -22.90 13.97 2.74
N ALA A 42 -22.08 13.82 1.70
CA ALA A 42 -22.23 12.72 0.75
C ALA A 42 -21.96 11.37 1.43
N ALA A 43 -20.92 11.27 2.24
CA ALA A 43 -20.60 10.09 3.05
C ALA A 43 -21.73 9.75 4.04
N ALA A 44 -22.29 10.76 4.74
CA ALA A 44 -23.42 10.57 5.65
C ALA A 44 -24.65 10.03 4.92
N ARG A 45 -25.01 10.62 3.79
CA ARG A 45 -26.15 10.17 2.98
C ARG A 45 -25.98 8.73 2.51
N ARG A 46 -24.79 8.36 2.05
CA ARG A 46 -24.49 6.98 1.62
C ARG A 46 -24.50 5.99 2.78
N ALA A 47 -23.97 6.39 3.93
CA ALA A 47 -24.00 5.59 5.15
C ALA A 47 -25.40 5.52 5.82
N ASN A 48 -26.41 6.18 5.24
CA ASN A 48 -27.78 6.28 5.76
C ASN A 48 -27.83 6.81 7.22
N VAL A 49 -27.05 7.87 7.48
CA VAL A 49 -27.02 8.55 8.79
C VAL A 49 -27.34 10.04 8.63
N SER A 50 -27.62 10.74 9.73
CA SER A 50 -27.91 12.17 9.70
C SER A 50 -26.71 12.97 9.14
N ALA A 51 -27.00 14.06 8.41
CA ALA A 51 -25.97 14.91 7.82
C ALA A 51 -24.97 15.49 8.85
N MET A 52 -25.35 15.55 10.12
CA MET A 52 -24.53 16.04 11.23
C MET A 52 -23.70 14.94 11.91
N ALA A 53 -24.00 13.67 11.65
CA ALA A 53 -23.29 12.56 12.29
C ALA A 53 -21.77 12.52 12.00
N PRO A 54 -21.28 12.76 10.77
CA PRO A 54 -19.86 12.77 10.47
C PRO A 54 -19.06 13.80 11.27
N TYR A 55 -19.64 14.97 11.53
CA TYR A 55 -18.96 16.08 12.22
C TYR A 55 -18.62 15.80 13.69
N ARG A 56 -19.12 14.70 14.25
CA ARG A 56 -18.73 14.20 15.58
C ARG A 56 -17.40 13.42 15.55
N HIS A 57 -16.96 13.00 14.37
CA HIS A 57 -15.80 12.12 14.18
C HIS A 57 -14.74 12.74 13.29
N PHE A 58 -15.13 13.58 12.34
CA PHE A 58 -14.26 14.22 11.37
C PHE A 58 -14.49 15.73 11.39
N ALA A 59 -13.45 16.48 11.66
CA ALA A 59 -13.52 17.95 11.73
C ALA A 59 -13.93 18.54 10.37
N ASP A 60 -13.38 17.95 9.29
CA ASP A 60 -13.57 18.42 7.93
C ASP A 60 -13.43 17.26 6.90
N LYS A 61 -13.45 17.63 5.62
CA LYS A 61 -13.27 16.68 4.52
C LYS A 61 -11.88 16.04 4.53
N GLU A 62 -10.84 16.80 4.87
CA GLU A 62 -9.46 16.31 4.90
C GLU A 62 -9.28 15.23 5.96
N ALA A 63 -9.85 15.40 7.15
CA ALA A 63 -9.86 14.40 8.20
C ALA A 63 -10.54 13.07 7.76
N LEU A 64 -11.63 13.15 6.98
CA LEU A 64 -12.26 11.97 6.40
C LEU A 64 -11.37 11.32 5.33
N LEU A 65 -10.77 12.11 4.43
CA LEU A 65 -9.83 11.61 3.42
C LEU A 65 -8.62 10.93 4.08
N ALA A 66 -8.09 11.52 5.15
CA ALA A 66 -6.99 10.94 5.91
C ALA A 66 -7.35 9.59 6.54
N ALA A 67 -8.56 9.43 7.08
CA ALA A 67 -9.04 8.15 7.61
C ALA A 67 -9.19 7.08 6.50
N VAL A 68 -9.64 7.48 5.31
CA VAL A 68 -9.71 6.57 4.15
C VAL A 68 -8.31 6.17 3.68
N ALA A 69 -7.37 7.11 3.60
CA ALA A 69 -5.99 6.82 3.23
C ALA A 69 -5.28 5.94 4.28
N GLU A 70 -5.52 6.18 5.58
CA GLU A 70 -5.06 5.30 6.66
C GLU A 70 -5.55 3.87 6.48
N TYR A 71 -6.83 3.70 6.18
CA TYR A 71 -7.40 2.40 5.85
C TYR A 71 -6.67 1.77 4.66
N GLY A 72 -6.40 2.54 3.59
CA GLY A 72 -5.65 2.08 2.42
C GLY A 72 -4.26 1.56 2.76
N PHE A 73 -3.49 2.30 3.56
CA PHE A 73 -2.17 1.84 4.02
C PHE A 73 -2.23 0.57 4.85
N ARG A 74 -3.24 0.42 5.71
CA ARG A 74 -3.43 -0.81 6.49
C ARG A 74 -3.76 -2.01 5.58
N GLN A 75 -4.61 -1.83 4.56
CA GLN A 75 -4.93 -2.87 3.59
C GLN A 75 -3.70 -3.26 2.76
N LEU A 76 -2.93 -2.27 2.27
CA LEU A 76 -1.69 -2.52 1.56
C LEU A 76 -0.70 -3.29 2.44
N THR A 77 -0.48 -2.85 3.68
CA THR A 77 0.41 -3.53 4.63
C THR A 77 -0.01 -4.99 4.84
N ALA A 78 -1.29 -5.25 5.04
CA ALA A 78 -1.79 -6.61 5.19
C ALA A 78 -1.53 -7.48 3.95
N ARG A 79 -1.77 -6.95 2.73
CA ARG A 79 -1.51 -7.67 1.47
C ARG A 79 -0.02 -8.00 1.29
N ILE A 80 0.87 -7.01 1.48
CA ILE A 80 2.32 -7.22 1.31
C ILE A 80 2.88 -8.17 2.37
N THR A 81 2.43 -8.08 3.62
CA THR A 81 2.87 -8.98 4.70
C THR A 81 2.42 -10.42 4.44
N ALA A 82 1.18 -10.61 3.98
CA ALA A 82 0.69 -11.93 3.60
C ALA A 82 1.48 -12.53 2.42
N ALA A 83 1.85 -11.71 1.42
CA ALA A 83 2.66 -12.16 0.29
C ALA A 83 4.06 -12.59 0.73
N VAL A 84 4.70 -11.84 1.64
CA VAL A 84 6.00 -12.22 2.22
C VAL A 84 5.90 -13.54 3.00
N ALA A 85 4.87 -13.69 3.84
CA ALA A 85 4.68 -14.90 4.66
C ALA A 85 4.41 -16.17 3.83
N GLY A 86 3.81 -16.02 2.64
CA GLY A 86 3.54 -17.14 1.72
C GLY A 86 4.72 -17.53 0.81
N ALA A 87 5.84 -16.82 0.87
CA ALA A 87 6.98 -17.05 -0.02
C ALA A 87 7.89 -18.19 0.48
N ALA A 88 8.62 -18.82 -0.43
CA ALA A 88 9.50 -19.95 -0.15
C ALA A 88 10.78 -19.53 0.62
N ASP A 89 11.27 -18.33 0.39
CA ASP A 89 12.47 -17.78 0.99
C ASP A 89 12.39 -16.24 1.05
N PRO A 90 13.27 -15.55 1.81
CA PRO A 90 13.20 -14.12 1.98
C PRO A 90 13.34 -13.30 0.69
N ARG A 91 14.13 -13.74 -0.30
CA ARG A 91 14.27 -13.04 -1.58
C ARG A 91 13.00 -13.16 -2.43
N ALA A 92 12.42 -14.36 -2.47
CA ALA A 92 11.10 -14.57 -3.06
C ALA A 92 10.03 -13.73 -2.33
N GLY A 93 10.14 -13.58 -1.01
CA GLY A 93 9.27 -12.73 -0.19
C GLY A 93 9.32 -11.27 -0.60
N LEU A 94 10.51 -10.70 -0.81
CA LEU A 94 10.66 -9.33 -1.28
C LEU A 94 10.07 -9.13 -2.68
N ALA A 95 10.28 -10.08 -3.60
CA ALA A 95 9.68 -10.03 -4.93
C ALA A 95 8.14 -10.10 -4.85
N ALA A 96 7.61 -11.02 -4.04
CA ALA A 96 6.16 -11.17 -3.83
C ALA A 96 5.51 -9.92 -3.21
N LEU A 97 6.21 -9.26 -2.27
CA LEU A 97 5.80 -7.95 -1.72
C LEU A 97 5.61 -6.92 -2.83
N GLY A 98 6.58 -6.81 -3.74
CA GLY A 98 6.51 -5.86 -4.85
C GLY A 98 5.36 -6.16 -5.80
N VAL A 99 5.10 -7.44 -6.12
CA VAL A 99 3.94 -7.85 -6.92
C VAL A 99 2.64 -7.48 -6.21
N ALA A 100 2.51 -7.80 -4.92
CA ALA A 100 1.31 -7.48 -4.13
C ALA A 100 1.04 -5.97 -4.06
N TYR A 101 2.10 -5.15 -3.98
CA TYR A 101 2.01 -3.69 -4.03
C TYR A 101 1.41 -3.20 -5.36
N VAL A 102 1.93 -3.68 -6.49
CA VAL A 102 1.46 -3.30 -7.83
C VAL A 102 0.02 -3.75 -8.06
N LEU A 103 -0.32 -4.96 -7.63
CA LEU A 103 -1.68 -5.48 -7.75
C LEU A 103 -2.67 -4.68 -6.89
N PHE A 104 -2.28 -4.26 -5.68
CA PHE A 104 -3.10 -3.37 -4.86
C PHE A 104 -3.42 -2.06 -5.60
N ALA A 105 -2.42 -1.42 -6.21
CA ALA A 105 -2.61 -0.17 -6.94
C ALA A 105 -3.54 -0.35 -8.15
N ARG A 106 -3.42 -1.47 -8.87
CA ARG A 106 -4.30 -1.84 -10.00
C ARG A 106 -5.74 -2.05 -9.54
N ASP A 107 -5.93 -2.79 -8.44
CA ASP A 107 -7.26 -3.17 -7.94
C ASP A 107 -8.00 -2.00 -7.28
N GLU A 108 -7.24 -1.08 -6.66
CA GLU A 108 -7.76 0.04 -5.87
C GLU A 108 -7.18 1.41 -6.35
N PRO A 109 -7.34 1.76 -7.65
CA PRO A 109 -6.64 2.90 -8.24
C PRO A 109 -7.01 4.25 -7.59
N SER A 110 -8.28 4.44 -7.24
CA SER A 110 -8.74 5.67 -6.58
C SER A 110 -8.19 5.81 -5.15
N LEU A 111 -8.13 4.70 -4.43
CA LEU A 111 -7.55 4.65 -3.09
C LEU A 111 -6.02 4.87 -3.14
N PHE A 112 -5.34 4.24 -4.10
CA PHE A 112 -3.92 4.44 -4.33
C PHE A 112 -3.60 5.91 -4.64
N LYS A 113 -4.36 6.56 -5.53
CA LYS A 113 -4.23 7.99 -5.82
C LYS A 113 -4.47 8.87 -4.60
N LEU A 114 -5.41 8.50 -3.72
CA LEU A 114 -5.63 9.24 -2.47
C LEU A 114 -4.44 9.10 -1.50
N MET A 115 -3.93 7.88 -1.30
CA MET A 115 -2.85 7.58 -0.35
C MET A 115 -1.57 8.36 -0.67
N PHE A 116 -1.23 8.49 -1.94
CA PHE A 116 0.05 9.05 -2.41
C PHE A 116 -0.08 10.41 -3.10
N GLY A 117 -1.29 10.81 -3.45
CA GLY A 117 -1.56 12.08 -4.14
C GLY A 117 -1.66 13.29 -3.21
N PRO A 118 -1.95 14.47 -3.79
CA PRO A 118 -1.97 15.75 -3.09
C PRO A 118 -3.29 16.08 -2.41
N ALA A 119 -4.28 15.18 -2.41
CA ALA A 119 -5.62 15.45 -1.86
C ALA A 119 -5.64 15.65 -0.33
N ILE A 120 -4.57 15.25 0.36
CA ILE A 120 -4.31 15.48 1.78
C ILE A 120 -3.05 16.33 1.85
N GLU A 121 -3.22 17.61 2.21
CA GLU A 121 -2.13 18.61 2.15
C GLU A 121 -1.04 18.31 3.19
N THR A 122 -1.43 17.96 4.42
CA THR A 122 -0.48 17.72 5.50
C THR A 122 -0.71 16.36 6.16
N LYS A 123 -0.14 15.32 5.58
CA LYS A 123 -0.28 13.94 6.10
C LYS A 123 0.19 13.79 7.55
N SER A 124 1.24 14.52 7.96
CA SER A 124 1.75 14.53 9.33
C SER A 124 0.80 15.18 10.35
N ALA A 125 -0.20 15.97 9.90
CA ALA A 125 -1.25 16.47 10.78
C ALA A 125 -2.28 15.37 11.17
N HIS A 126 -2.20 14.20 10.55
CA HIS A 126 -3.07 13.06 10.79
C HIS A 126 -2.26 11.87 11.35
N PRO A 127 -2.07 11.76 12.68
CA PRO A 127 -1.15 10.77 13.29
C PRO A 127 -1.45 9.30 12.93
N GLY A 128 -2.73 8.96 12.71
CA GLY A 128 -3.14 7.62 12.29
C GLY A 128 -2.65 7.30 10.89
N LEU A 129 -2.81 8.23 9.95
CA LEU A 129 -2.33 8.12 8.58
C LEU A 129 -0.79 8.04 8.52
N ASP A 130 -0.11 8.95 9.23
CA ASP A 130 1.34 8.97 9.29
C ASP A 130 1.90 7.64 9.81
N LYS A 131 1.37 7.15 10.94
CA LYS A 131 1.72 5.85 11.50
C LYS A 131 1.47 4.69 10.52
N ALA A 132 0.35 4.69 9.82
CA ALA A 132 0.01 3.63 8.87
C ALA A 132 0.97 3.64 7.66
N GLY A 133 1.32 4.81 7.12
CA GLY A 133 2.32 4.98 6.07
C GLY A 133 3.70 4.47 6.49
N TRP A 134 4.16 4.87 7.67
CA TRP A 134 5.42 4.37 8.24
C TRP A 134 5.41 2.86 8.49
N SER A 135 4.31 2.29 8.96
CA SER A 135 4.19 0.84 9.15
C SER A 135 4.30 0.08 7.82
N CYS A 136 3.72 0.62 6.76
CA CYS A 136 3.82 0.05 5.41
C CYS A 136 5.28 0.07 4.91
N PHE A 137 5.98 1.19 5.05
CA PHE A 137 7.39 1.31 4.66
C PHE A 137 8.30 0.40 5.51
N ASN A 138 8.04 0.28 6.81
CA ASN A 138 8.79 -0.62 7.68
C ASN A 138 8.61 -2.10 7.30
N ALA A 139 7.45 -2.52 6.81
CA ALA A 139 7.27 -3.88 6.30
C ALA A 139 8.18 -4.16 5.08
N LEU A 140 8.37 -3.18 4.20
CA LEU A 140 9.35 -3.28 3.11
C LEU A 140 10.78 -3.36 3.65
N ARG A 141 11.18 -2.48 4.59
CA ARG A 141 12.52 -2.50 5.20
C ARG A 141 12.85 -3.87 5.80
N GLN A 142 11.92 -4.45 6.54
CA GLN A 142 12.07 -5.79 7.11
C GLN A 142 12.24 -6.86 6.03
N ALA A 143 11.53 -6.77 4.91
CA ALA A 143 11.67 -7.72 3.80
C ALA A 143 13.03 -7.56 3.09
N VAL A 144 13.54 -6.34 2.93
CA VAL A 144 14.87 -6.07 2.35
C VAL A 144 15.97 -6.62 3.27
N GLU A 145 15.88 -6.36 4.57
CA GLU A 145 16.82 -6.86 5.59
C GLU A 145 16.82 -8.39 5.61
N ALA A 146 15.66 -9.02 5.65
CA ALA A 146 15.54 -10.48 5.65
C ALA A 146 16.09 -11.12 4.35
N ALA A 147 15.97 -10.43 3.21
CA ALA A 147 16.54 -10.87 1.93
C ALA A 147 18.06 -10.77 1.85
N GLY A 148 18.72 -10.15 2.84
CA GLY A 148 20.17 -10.01 2.93
C GLY A 148 20.76 -9.02 1.91
N PHE A 149 19.99 -8.01 1.49
CA PHE A 149 20.44 -7.01 0.52
C PHE A 149 21.10 -5.78 1.17
N SER A 150 21.15 -5.74 2.51
CA SER A 150 21.81 -4.67 3.24
C SER A 150 22.54 -5.22 4.46
N ASP A 151 23.85 -4.96 4.54
CA ASP A 151 24.70 -5.28 5.67
C ASP A 151 24.87 -4.10 6.63
N GLN A 152 24.45 -2.90 6.24
CA GLN A 152 24.59 -1.66 6.99
C GLN A 152 23.25 -0.93 7.10
N PRO A 153 22.92 -0.33 8.27
CA PRO A 153 21.67 0.41 8.43
C PRO A 153 21.44 1.55 7.41
N ALA A 154 22.50 2.26 7.03
CA ALA A 154 22.40 3.33 6.03
C ALA A 154 22.05 2.79 4.64
N ASP A 155 22.63 1.66 4.24
CA ASP A 155 22.33 1.01 2.96
C ASP A 155 20.89 0.46 2.94
N LEU A 156 20.32 0.07 4.09
CA LEU A 156 18.98 -0.48 4.20
C LEU A 156 17.90 0.52 3.75
N ASP A 157 18.04 1.78 4.13
CA ASP A 157 17.08 2.81 3.74
C ASP A 157 17.18 3.11 2.24
N ASP A 158 18.38 3.20 1.68
CA ASP A 158 18.61 3.43 0.25
C ASP A 158 18.08 2.27 -0.61
N VAL A 159 18.36 1.02 -0.21
CA VAL A 159 17.83 -0.17 -0.93
C VAL A 159 16.32 -0.23 -0.82
N SER A 160 15.75 0.04 0.35
CA SER A 160 14.29 0.07 0.54
C SER A 160 13.63 1.15 -0.31
N LEU A 161 14.23 2.34 -0.38
CA LEU A 161 13.76 3.43 -1.20
C LEU A 161 13.83 3.09 -2.70
N ALA A 162 14.91 2.44 -3.16
CA ALA A 162 15.04 1.98 -4.53
C ALA A 162 13.97 0.93 -4.89
N CYS A 163 13.73 -0.04 -4.01
CA CYS A 163 12.67 -1.04 -4.17
C CYS A 163 11.29 -0.38 -4.25
N TRP A 164 11.01 0.55 -3.33
CA TRP A 164 9.75 1.29 -3.34
C TRP A 164 9.59 2.13 -4.60
N SER A 165 10.61 2.87 -5.00
CA SER A 165 10.58 3.72 -6.20
C SER A 165 10.23 2.93 -7.46
N LEU A 166 10.78 1.70 -7.61
CA LEU A 166 10.45 0.84 -8.73
C LEU A 166 8.97 0.45 -8.75
N VAL A 167 8.48 -0.15 -7.67
CA VAL A 167 7.11 -0.68 -7.62
C VAL A 167 6.08 0.45 -7.61
N HIS A 168 6.40 1.58 -6.96
CA HIS A 168 5.53 2.76 -6.96
C HIS A 168 5.46 3.41 -8.35
N GLY A 169 6.60 3.57 -9.02
CA GLY A 169 6.64 4.08 -10.39
C GLY A 169 5.87 3.20 -11.36
N LEU A 170 6.04 1.87 -11.28
CA LEU A 170 5.26 0.93 -12.08
C LEU A 170 3.75 1.05 -11.79
N SER A 171 3.39 1.12 -10.50
CA SER A 171 2.00 1.29 -10.08
C SER A 171 1.37 2.56 -10.62
N ALA A 172 2.10 3.68 -10.55
CA ALA A 172 1.64 4.96 -11.10
C ALA A 172 1.41 4.88 -12.62
N LEU A 173 2.34 4.29 -13.37
CA LEU A 173 2.20 4.09 -14.82
C LEU A 173 0.98 3.23 -15.19
N ILE A 174 0.66 2.20 -14.39
CA ILE A 174 -0.51 1.35 -14.58
C ILE A 174 -1.79 2.13 -14.26
N VAL A 175 -1.83 2.78 -13.10
CA VAL A 175 -3.01 3.51 -12.60
C VAL A 175 -3.35 4.73 -13.46
N ASP A 176 -2.35 5.35 -14.09
CA ASP A 176 -2.53 6.49 -14.99
C ASP A 176 -2.77 6.06 -16.46
N GLY A 177 -2.79 4.75 -16.74
CA GLY A 177 -3.02 4.21 -18.08
C GLY A 177 -1.86 4.41 -19.06
N SER A 178 -0.70 4.86 -18.59
CA SER A 178 0.48 5.14 -19.44
C SER A 178 1.08 3.91 -20.13
N LEU A 179 0.65 2.72 -19.71
CA LEU A 179 1.06 1.43 -20.30
C LEU A 179 -0.02 0.78 -21.16
N ALA A 180 -1.21 1.39 -21.32
CA ALA A 180 -2.33 0.79 -22.02
C ALA A 180 -2.03 0.48 -23.51
N ASP A 181 -1.26 1.34 -24.18
CA ASP A 181 -0.89 1.20 -25.59
C ASP A 181 0.39 0.40 -25.80
N LYS A 182 1.02 -0.09 -24.74
CA LYS A 182 2.26 -0.87 -24.79
C LYS A 182 1.93 -2.35 -24.59
N ASP A 183 2.50 -3.21 -25.42
CA ASP A 183 2.42 -4.66 -25.28
C ASP A 183 3.24 -5.14 -24.05
N SER A 184 2.82 -4.69 -22.89
CA SER A 184 3.48 -4.97 -21.61
C SER A 184 3.01 -6.28 -20.96
N GLY A 185 1.93 -6.85 -21.48
CA GLY A 185 1.24 -7.99 -20.90
C GLY A 185 0.46 -7.64 -19.61
N PRO A 186 -0.13 -8.65 -18.94
CA PRO A 186 -0.87 -8.45 -17.70
C PRO A 186 -0.01 -7.79 -16.62
N ALA A 187 -0.60 -6.88 -15.83
CA ALA A 187 0.08 -6.15 -14.76
C ALA A 187 0.84 -7.07 -13.77
N GLU A 188 0.28 -8.23 -13.44
CA GLU A 188 0.91 -9.22 -12.58
C GLU A 188 2.19 -9.81 -13.20
N ALA A 189 2.14 -10.19 -14.48
CA ALA A 189 3.30 -10.71 -15.18
C ALA A 189 4.40 -9.65 -15.31
N LEU A 190 4.04 -8.40 -15.58
CA LEU A 190 4.98 -7.28 -15.64
C LEU A 190 5.59 -7.01 -14.26
N ALA A 191 4.79 -6.93 -13.21
CA ALA A 191 5.28 -6.77 -11.84
C ALA A 191 6.24 -7.90 -11.45
N THR A 192 5.90 -9.15 -11.74
CA THR A 192 6.75 -10.31 -11.47
C THR A 192 8.10 -10.23 -12.19
N ARG A 193 8.10 -9.84 -13.48
CA ARG A 193 9.36 -9.68 -14.23
C ARG A 193 10.24 -8.59 -13.64
N LEU A 194 9.66 -7.42 -13.32
CA LEU A 194 10.43 -6.27 -12.85
C LEU A 194 10.92 -6.45 -11.41
N THR A 195 10.14 -7.02 -10.53
CA THR A 195 10.57 -7.32 -9.15
C THR A 195 11.66 -8.38 -9.12
N ARG A 196 11.58 -9.42 -9.98
CA ARG A 196 12.64 -10.40 -10.12
C ARG A 196 13.92 -9.77 -10.65
N LEU A 197 13.83 -8.98 -11.73
CA LEU A 197 15.00 -8.26 -12.27
C LEU A 197 15.70 -7.43 -11.19
N LEU A 198 14.93 -6.72 -10.35
CA LEU A 198 15.48 -5.94 -9.26
C LEU A 198 16.17 -6.83 -8.21
N THR A 199 15.52 -7.89 -7.74
CA THR A 199 16.12 -8.79 -6.73
C THR A 199 17.37 -9.49 -7.23
N ASP A 200 17.41 -9.90 -8.51
CA ASP A 200 18.57 -10.49 -9.15
C ASP A 200 19.74 -9.49 -9.25
N ALA A 201 19.43 -8.23 -9.62
CA ALA A 201 20.43 -7.15 -9.67
C ALA A 201 21.00 -6.85 -8.28
N LEU A 202 20.16 -6.76 -7.24
CA LEU A 202 20.61 -6.55 -5.87
C LEU A 202 21.49 -7.69 -5.36
N ALA A 203 21.16 -8.94 -5.69
CA ALA A 203 21.97 -10.11 -5.35
C ALA A 203 23.36 -10.05 -6.00
N ALA A 204 23.44 -9.74 -7.28
CA ALA A 204 24.72 -9.59 -8.01
C ALA A 204 25.61 -8.48 -7.46
N LEU A 205 25.00 -7.34 -7.06
CA LEU A 205 25.72 -6.24 -6.41
C LEU A 205 26.28 -6.64 -5.05
N GLY A 206 25.51 -7.37 -4.24
CA GLY A 206 25.96 -7.88 -2.94
C GLY A 206 27.16 -8.83 -3.06
N GLU A 207 27.13 -9.77 -4.00
CA GLU A 207 28.24 -10.70 -4.27
C GLU A 207 29.51 -9.95 -4.71
N THR A 208 29.37 -8.96 -5.57
CA THR A 208 30.50 -8.14 -6.05
C THR A 208 31.13 -7.37 -4.89
N ARG A 209 30.31 -6.82 -3.99
CA ARG A 209 30.80 -6.09 -2.80
C ARG A 209 31.52 -7.02 -1.83
N SER A 210 30.99 -8.20 -1.58
CA SER A 210 31.59 -9.21 -0.69
C SER A 210 32.96 -9.68 -1.22
N ARG A 211 33.08 -9.93 -2.52
CA ARG A 211 34.37 -10.28 -3.16
C ARG A 211 35.41 -9.18 -3.02
N ARG A 212 35.03 -7.89 -3.20
CA ARG A 212 35.96 -6.76 -3.02
C ARG A 212 36.46 -6.62 -1.58
N VAL A 213 35.61 -6.86 -0.59
CA VAL A 213 35.98 -6.82 0.83
C VAL A 213 36.99 -7.94 1.16
N HIS A 214 36.75 -9.16 0.66
CA HIS A 214 37.70 -10.29 0.84
C HIS A 214 39.05 -10.01 0.18
N MET A 215 39.06 -9.52 -1.06
CA MET A 215 40.33 -9.19 -1.76
C MET A 215 41.14 -8.10 -1.05
N LYS A 216 40.48 -7.13 -0.41
CA LYS A 216 41.17 -6.10 0.40
C LYS A 216 41.74 -6.67 1.70
N ARG A 217 41.06 -7.65 2.33
CA ARG A 217 41.54 -8.29 3.55
C ARG A 217 42.72 -9.23 3.30
N ASP A 218 42.76 -9.88 2.12
CA ASP A 218 43.81 -10.84 1.74
C ASP A 218 45.01 -10.17 1.06
N GLY A 219 45.10 -8.82 1.04
CA GLY A 219 46.21 -8.08 0.50
C GLY A 219 46.41 -8.22 -1.01
N ALA A 220 45.39 -8.64 -1.77
CA ALA A 220 45.45 -8.93 -3.20
C ALA A 220 45.17 -7.70 -4.11
N LEU A 221 45.04 -6.50 -3.52
CA LEU A 221 44.95 -5.23 -4.25
C LEU A 221 45.95 -4.24 -3.67
N PRO A 222 46.71 -3.50 -4.55
CA PRO A 222 47.61 -2.44 -4.15
C PRO A 222 46.88 -1.23 -3.57
#